data_c204abb5ab6167139269809e0cf29071
#
_entry.id   c204abb5ab6167139269809e0cf29071
#
_cell.length_a   1.000
_cell.length_b   1.000
_cell.length_c   1.000
_cell.angle_alpha   90.00
_cell.angle_beta   90.00
_cell.angle_gamma   90.00
#
_symmetry.space_group_name_H-M   'P 1'
#
loop_
_entity.id
_entity.type
_entity.pdbx_description
1 polymer ?
#
loop_
_entity_poly.entity_id
_entity_poly.type
_entity_poly.pdbx_seq_one_letter_code
_entity_poly.pdbx_strand_id
1 'polypeptide(L)'
;MPHLVYIIGSFKNLKLTTYVGYTNNLKSRINKHNTDKGAKFTKGRLWKIMYYEKYKTRRKALKREYFLKKHRKLRNIIKDKFINNENINTITI
;
A
#
# COMPACT_ATOMS: atom_id res chain seq x y z
N MET A 1 9.25 -1.04 -18.17
CA MET A 1 8.67 -0.43 -16.97
C MET A 1 8.43 -1.46 -15.89
N PRO A 2 8.69 -1.18 -14.64
CA PRO A 2 8.39 -2.13 -13.59
C PRO A 2 6.89 -2.30 -13.39
N HIS A 3 6.50 -3.49 -13.00
CA HIS A 3 5.13 -3.79 -12.61
C HIS A 3 5.14 -3.95 -11.09
N LEU A 4 4.37 -3.15 -10.39
CA LEU A 4 4.43 -3.03 -8.94
C LEU A 4 3.09 -3.42 -8.31
N VAL A 5 3.17 -4.23 -7.26
CA VAL A 5 2.05 -4.44 -6.34
C VAL A 5 2.40 -3.68 -5.06
N TYR A 6 1.49 -2.88 -4.57
CA TYR A 6 1.74 -2.01 -3.42
C TYR A 6 0.65 -2.13 -2.38
N ILE A 7 1.03 -1.82 -1.15
CA ILE A 7 0.09 -1.65 -0.05
C ILE A 7 0.31 -0.25 0.49
N ILE A 8 -0.75 0.54 0.52
CA ILE A 8 -0.75 1.87 1.10
C ILE A 8 -1.58 1.86 2.37
N GLY A 9 -1.25 2.75 3.30
CA GLY A 9 -1.93 2.86 4.58
C GLY A 9 -2.35 4.28 4.87
N SER A 10 -3.47 4.43 5.54
CA SER A 10 -4.00 5.72 5.98
C SER A 10 -4.43 5.63 7.42
N PHE A 11 -3.90 6.52 8.26
CA PHE A 11 -4.32 6.67 9.66
C PHE A 11 -5.47 7.67 9.74
N LYS A 12 -6.56 7.25 10.37
CA LYS A 12 -7.67 8.13 10.67
C LYS A 12 -8.30 7.67 11.99
N ASN A 13 -8.41 8.58 12.94
CA ASN A 13 -8.96 8.28 14.27
C ASN A 13 -8.20 7.13 14.97
N LEU A 14 -6.87 7.15 14.89
CA LEU A 14 -5.97 6.15 15.48
C LEU A 14 -6.10 4.75 14.88
N LYS A 15 -6.80 4.63 13.76
CA LYS A 15 -6.98 3.36 13.07
C LYS A 15 -6.26 3.38 11.73
N LEU A 16 -5.48 2.33 11.44
CA LEU A 16 -4.80 2.16 10.17
C LEU A 16 -5.67 1.36 9.21
N THR A 17 -6.00 1.98 8.09
CA THR A 17 -6.71 1.33 7.00
C THR A 17 -5.72 1.09 5.86
N THR A 18 -5.80 -0.08 5.23
CA THR A 18 -4.88 -0.46 4.15
C THR A 18 -5.60 -0.66 2.83
N TYR A 19 -4.88 -0.46 1.74
CA TYR A 19 -5.37 -0.68 0.39
C TYR A 19 -4.27 -1.34 -0.45
N VAL A 20 -4.62 -2.39 -1.20
CA VAL A 20 -3.72 -3.11 -2.09
C VAL A 20 -4.03 -2.73 -3.53
N GLY A 21 -3.00 -2.42 -4.30
CA GLY A 21 -3.17 -2.04 -5.70
C GLY A 21 -2.02 -2.50 -6.59
N TYR A 22 -2.21 -2.29 -7.88
CA TYR A 22 -1.22 -2.54 -8.92
C TYR A 22 -0.94 -1.25 -9.68
N THR A 23 0.32 -1.02 -10.06
CA THR A 23 0.67 0.10 -10.91
C THR A 23 1.99 -0.16 -11.64
N ASN A 24 2.23 0.53 -12.73
CA ASN A 24 3.55 0.61 -13.35
C ASN A 24 4.28 1.90 -13.00
N ASN A 25 3.65 2.78 -12.21
CA ASN A 25 4.26 4.02 -11.74
C ASN A 25 3.73 4.35 -10.34
N LEU A 26 4.49 3.94 -9.32
CA LEU A 26 4.06 4.05 -7.93
C LEU A 26 3.89 5.51 -7.48
N LYS A 27 4.83 6.39 -7.86
CA LYS A 27 4.78 7.80 -7.49
C LYS A 27 3.52 8.48 -8.01
N SER A 28 3.22 8.27 -9.27
CA SER A 28 2.01 8.82 -9.91
C SER A 28 0.74 8.26 -9.27
N ARG A 29 0.73 6.96 -8.98
CA ARG A 29 -0.44 6.30 -8.42
C ARG A 29 -0.74 6.75 -6.99
N ILE A 30 0.27 6.88 -6.14
CA ILE A 30 0.06 7.39 -4.77
C ILE A 30 -0.45 8.83 -4.80
N ASN A 31 0.04 9.64 -5.74
CA ASN A 31 -0.45 10.99 -5.91
C ASN A 31 -1.94 11.02 -6.30
N LYS A 32 -2.38 10.11 -7.17
CA LYS A 32 -3.79 9.99 -7.54
C LYS A 32 -4.65 9.60 -6.34
N HIS A 33 -4.19 8.69 -5.51
CA HIS A 33 -4.92 8.32 -4.29
C HIS A 33 -5.07 9.52 -3.35
N ASN A 34 -4.01 10.32 -3.21
CA ASN A 34 -3.99 11.46 -2.30
C ASN A 34 -4.74 12.70 -2.84
N THR A 35 -5.07 12.71 -4.13
CA THR A 35 -5.85 13.79 -4.76
C THR A 35 -7.26 13.35 -5.13
N ASP A 36 -7.73 12.25 -4.57
CA ASP A 36 -9.08 11.69 -4.79
C ASP A 36 -9.35 11.24 -6.23
N LYS A 37 -8.30 11.02 -7.01
CA LYS A 37 -8.37 10.52 -8.40
C LYS A 37 -8.06 9.04 -8.53
N GLY A 38 -7.85 8.36 -7.40
CA GLY A 38 -7.61 6.92 -7.36
C GLY A 38 -8.91 6.14 -7.29
N ALA A 39 -8.89 5.02 -6.54
CA ALA A 39 -10.08 4.20 -6.34
C ALA A 39 -11.09 4.91 -5.43
N LYS A 40 -12.35 4.53 -5.53
CA LYS A 40 -13.40 5.06 -4.63
C LYS A 40 -13.05 4.88 -3.17
N PHE A 41 -12.51 3.71 -2.82
CA PHE A 41 -12.14 3.37 -1.45
C PHE A 41 -11.12 4.34 -0.85
N THR A 42 -10.27 4.95 -1.68
CA THR A 42 -9.17 5.79 -1.21
C THR A 42 -9.52 7.27 -1.09
N LYS A 43 -10.72 7.66 -1.49
CA LYS A 43 -11.15 9.07 -1.43
C LYS A 43 -11.25 9.59 0.00
N GLY A 44 -10.86 10.85 0.18
CA GLY A 44 -11.01 11.53 1.46
C GLY A 44 -9.98 11.14 2.51
N ARG A 45 -8.88 10.50 2.12
CA ARG A 45 -7.81 10.05 3.02
C ARG A 45 -6.44 10.42 2.48
N LEU A 46 -5.47 10.56 3.38
CA LEU A 46 -4.06 10.69 3.02
C LEU A 46 -3.39 9.34 3.16
N TRP A 47 -2.70 8.91 2.12
CA TRP A 47 -2.10 7.59 2.03
C TRP A 47 -0.58 7.65 2.00
N LYS A 48 0.06 6.69 2.68
CA LYS A 48 1.50 6.45 2.64
C LYS A 48 1.78 5.08 2.08
N ILE A 49 2.89 4.95 1.35
CA ILE A 49 3.35 3.64 0.87
C ILE A 49 3.90 2.88 2.05
N MET A 50 3.32 1.71 2.33
CA MET A 50 3.77 0.81 3.39
C MET A 50 4.71 -0.25 2.87
N TYR A 51 4.45 -0.74 1.65
CA TYR A 51 5.11 -1.91 1.12
C TYR A 51 4.89 -1.99 -0.38
N TYR A 52 5.88 -2.52 -1.11
CA TYR A 52 5.70 -2.82 -2.52
C TYR A 52 6.59 -3.96 -2.96
N GLU A 53 6.19 -4.63 -4.04
CA GLU A 53 6.92 -5.71 -4.70
C GLU A 53 7.02 -5.39 -6.19
N LYS A 54 8.16 -5.73 -6.80
CA LYS A 54 8.38 -5.55 -8.24
C LYS A 54 8.27 -6.89 -8.97
N TYR A 55 7.63 -6.85 -10.12
CA TYR A 55 7.47 -8.03 -10.98
C TYR A 55 7.89 -7.72 -12.41
N LYS A 56 8.39 -8.72 -13.11
CA LYS A 56 8.84 -8.57 -14.51
C LYS A 56 7.67 -8.44 -15.48
N THR A 57 6.52 -9.01 -15.14
CA THR A 57 5.35 -9.00 -16.01
C THR A 57 4.13 -8.49 -15.27
N ARG A 58 3.22 -7.87 -16.03
CA ARG A 58 1.94 -7.41 -15.51
C ARG A 58 1.12 -8.58 -14.96
N ARG A 59 1.15 -9.72 -15.66
CA ARG A 59 0.39 -10.90 -15.25
C ARG A 59 0.79 -11.40 -13.87
N LYS A 60 2.09 -11.48 -13.59
CA LYS A 60 2.58 -11.88 -12.26
C LYS A 60 2.19 -10.89 -11.19
N ALA A 61 2.28 -9.61 -11.48
CA ALA A 61 1.89 -8.56 -10.54
C ALA A 61 0.40 -8.64 -10.22
N LEU A 62 -0.46 -8.79 -11.23
CA LEU A 62 -1.90 -8.88 -11.01
C LEU A 62 -2.31 -10.11 -10.22
N LYS A 63 -1.63 -11.25 -10.43
CA LYS A 63 -1.86 -12.45 -9.61
C LYS A 63 -1.52 -12.19 -8.14
N ARG A 64 -0.42 -11.51 -7.89
CA ARG A 64 0.01 -11.20 -6.53
C ARG A 64 -0.93 -10.19 -5.87
N GLU A 65 -1.37 -9.18 -6.60
CA GLU A 65 -2.36 -8.22 -6.12
C GLU A 65 -3.62 -8.93 -5.64
N TYR A 66 -4.14 -9.82 -6.46
CA TYR A 66 -5.32 -10.62 -6.14
C TYR A 66 -5.10 -11.45 -4.88
N PHE A 67 -3.94 -12.12 -4.80
CA PHE A 67 -3.58 -12.93 -3.63
C PHE A 67 -3.55 -12.09 -2.36
N LEU A 68 -2.86 -10.95 -2.40
CA LEU A 68 -2.74 -10.07 -1.23
C LEU A 68 -4.09 -9.50 -0.78
N LYS A 69 -4.97 -9.17 -1.72
CA LYS A 69 -6.31 -8.71 -1.39
C LYS A 69 -7.12 -9.74 -0.62
N LYS A 70 -6.90 -11.02 -0.88
CA LYS A 70 -7.61 -12.11 -0.22
C LYS A 70 -6.90 -12.64 1.03
N HIS A 71 -5.61 -12.35 1.19
CA HIS A 71 -4.81 -12.93 2.28
C HIS A 71 -4.69 -11.96 3.44
N ARG A 72 -5.74 -11.86 4.23
CA ARG A 72 -5.80 -10.91 5.36
C ARG A 72 -4.67 -11.08 6.36
N LYS A 73 -4.31 -12.31 6.68
CA LYS A 73 -3.25 -12.62 7.65
C LYS A 73 -1.91 -12.05 7.21
N LEU A 74 -1.55 -12.22 5.94
CA LEU A 74 -0.30 -11.68 5.41
C LEU A 74 -0.30 -10.14 5.41
N ARG A 75 -1.42 -9.52 5.04
CA ARG A 75 -1.54 -8.05 5.12
C ARG A 75 -1.35 -7.54 6.54
N ASN A 76 -1.86 -8.25 7.53
CA ASN A 76 -1.70 -7.87 8.93
C ASN A 76 -0.25 -7.97 9.38
N ILE A 77 0.50 -8.98 8.92
CA ILE A 77 1.93 -9.12 9.20
C ILE A 77 2.69 -7.91 8.63
N ILE A 78 2.40 -7.53 7.39
CA ILE A 78 3.03 -6.38 6.73
C ILE A 78 2.68 -5.08 7.48
N LYS A 79 1.43 -4.93 7.87
CA LYS A 79 0.94 -3.79 8.63
C LYS A 79 1.66 -3.66 9.98
N ASP A 80 1.83 -4.75 10.70
CA ASP A 80 2.50 -4.75 11.99
C ASP A 80 3.98 -4.36 11.86
N LYS A 81 4.64 -4.86 10.83
CA LYS A 81 6.04 -4.49 10.54
C LYS A 81 6.16 -2.99 10.23
N PHE A 82 5.24 -2.45 9.48
CA PHE A 82 5.23 -1.03 9.15
C PHE A 82 5.08 -0.18 10.42
N ILE A 83 4.13 -0.52 11.27
CA ILE A 83 3.87 0.20 12.52
C ILE A 83 5.09 0.15 13.43
N ASN A 84 5.73 -1.00 13.57
CA ASN A 84 6.92 -1.17 14.39
C ASN A 84 8.08 -0.35 13.87
N ASN A 85 8.29 -0.32 12.56
CA ASN A 85 9.36 0.47 11.95
C ASN A 85 9.13 1.98 12.16
N GLU A 86 7.90 2.46 12.01
CA GLU A 86 7.55 3.86 12.26
C GLU A 86 7.82 4.22 13.73
N ASN A 87 7.46 3.33 14.65
CA ASN A 87 7.72 3.54 16.07
C ASN A 87 9.22 3.60 16.39
N ILE A 88 10.01 2.70 15.78
CA ILE A 88 11.46 2.69 15.94
C ILE A 88 12.06 3.99 15.41
N ASN A 89 11.64 4.44 14.24
CA ASN A 89 12.13 5.68 13.64
C ASN A 89 11.79 6.88 14.52
N THR A 90 10.63 6.89 15.12
CA THR A 90 10.20 7.93 16.03
C THR A 90 11.08 7.99 17.28
N ILE A 91 11.50 6.83 17.79
CA ILE A 91 12.35 6.75 18.98
C ILE A 91 13.79 7.19 18.68
N THR A 92 14.29 6.90 17.48
CA THR A 92 15.68 7.20 17.10
C THR A 92 15.91 8.64 16.68
N ILE A 93 14.89 9.36 16.38
CA ILE A 93 14.96 10.77 16.01
C ILE A 93 14.92 11.65 17.25
#